data_4408dfeeed331cb8512d8f4c49b8c44f
#
_entry.id   4408dfeeed331cb8512d8f4c49b8c44f
#
_cell.length_a   1.000
_cell.length_b   1.000
_cell.length_c   1.000
_cell.angle_alpha   90.00
_cell.angle_beta   90.00
_cell.angle_gamma   90.00
#
_symmetry.space_group_name_H-M   'P 1'
#
loop_
_entity.id
_entity.type
_entity.pdbx_description
1 polymer ?
#
loop_
_entity_poly.entity_id
_entity_poly.type
_entity_poly.pdbx_seq_one_letter_code
_entity_poly.pdbx_strand_id
1 'polypeptide(L)'
;MAQTSTTLSGEVSHKANITGTDISISTSGSISSTGTVLTGSGKLAVRDLVTVSGTGNNNRTFTVKAVVSTTEFTVEETISANDNADGSTTFTLDHIGFVTDKAKGDGYYSQPDGVHTVAYHPGATINDDSSISLIMQGSLATTPTEDDWFDISGTEITDASLDGSTLAFHANFTGNFVWVRAKVSGMTAGAVTKILYNH
;
A
#
# COMPACT_ATOMS: atom_id res chain seq x y z
N MET A 1 28.69 9.87 -10.05
CA MET A 1 28.37 8.45 -9.74
C MET A 1 27.37 7.97 -10.77
N ALA A 2 27.35 6.66 -11.10
CA ALA A 2 26.31 6.13 -11.98
C ALA A 2 24.98 6.12 -11.22
N GLN A 3 23.92 6.56 -11.84
CA GLN A 3 22.57 6.45 -11.28
C GLN A 3 22.21 4.97 -11.08
N THR A 4 21.58 4.67 -9.95
CA THR A 4 21.15 3.30 -9.62
C THR A 4 19.64 3.20 -9.77
N SER A 5 19.17 2.30 -10.61
CA SER A 5 17.75 2.00 -10.74
C SER A 5 17.35 0.86 -9.81
N THR A 6 16.33 1.08 -9.02
CA THR A 6 15.76 0.10 -8.08
C THR A 6 14.32 -0.20 -8.47
N THR A 7 13.96 -1.47 -8.55
CA THR A 7 12.55 -1.88 -8.66
C THR A 7 11.93 -1.88 -7.28
N LEU A 8 11.04 -0.93 -7.00
CA LEU A 8 10.30 -0.84 -5.74
C LEU A 8 9.18 -1.87 -5.65
N SER A 9 8.53 -2.18 -6.78
CA SER A 9 7.51 -3.21 -6.88
C SER A 9 7.53 -3.87 -8.24
N GLY A 10 7.33 -5.19 -8.28
CA GLY A 10 6.87 -5.93 -9.44
C GLY A 10 5.35 -5.76 -9.63
N GLU A 11 4.74 -6.68 -10.37
CA GLU A 11 3.29 -6.66 -10.60
C GLU A 11 2.50 -6.91 -9.30
N VAL A 12 1.56 -6.01 -9.02
CA VAL A 12 0.56 -6.15 -7.95
C VAL A 12 -0.81 -5.90 -8.56
N SER A 13 -1.65 -6.92 -8.52
CA SER A 13 -3.04 -6.86 -8.99
C SER A 13 -4.00 -6.55 -7.85
N HIS A 14 -5.11 -5.87 -8.18
CA HIS A 14 -6.25 -5.74 -7.27
C HIS A 14 -6.75 -7.12 -6.85
N LYS A 15 -7.19 -7.23 -5.61
CA LYS A 15 -7.69 -8.46 -5.00
C LYS A 15 -9.16 -8.30 -4.66
N ALA A 16 -9.93 -9.36 -4.87
CA ALA A 16 -11.35 -9.34 -4.55
C ALA A 16 -11.57 -9.09 -3.05
N ASN A 17 -12.61 -8.33 -2.76
CA ASN A 17 -13.06 -8.04 -1.40
C ASN A 17 -13.33 -9.33 -0.63
N ILE A 18 -13.03 -9.31 0.66
CA ILE A 18 -13.26 -10.42 1.57
C ILE A 18 -14.37 -10.00 2.53
N THR A 19 -15.41 -10.81 2.64
CA THR A 19 -16.51 -10.61 3.59
C THR A 19 -16.61 -11.79 4.53
N GLY A 20 -16.93 -11.55 5.78
CA GLY A 20 -17.13 -12.62 6.76
C GLY A 20 -17.91 -12.16 7.97
N THR A 21 -18.66 -13.08 8.54
CA THR A 21 -19.39 -12.91 9.81
C THR A 21 -18.62 -13.52 10.99
N ASP A 22 -17.39 -13.96 10.75
CA ASP A 22 -16.49 -14.66 11.67
C ASP A 22 -15.13 -13.93 11.81
N ILE A 23 -15.03 -12.70 11.31
CA ILE A 23 -13.80 -11.90 11.36
C ILE A 23 -13.71 -11.21 12.70
N SER A 24 -12.51 -11.22 13.28
CA SER A 24 -12.18 -10.58 14.55
C SER A 24 -11.00 -9.62 14.37
N ILE A 25 -11.09 -8.45 14.99
CA ILE A 25 -10.06 -7.41 15.00
C ILE A 25 -9.64 -7.19 16.46
N SER A 26 -8.36 -7.33 16.74
CA SER A 26 -7.81 -7.30 18.10
C SER A 26 -6.85 -6.14 18.31
N THR A 27 -6.90 -5.53 19.49
CA THR A 27 -5.93 -4.52 19.94
C THR A 27 -4.48 -5.03 19.98
N SER A 28 -4.25 -6.33 19.83
CA SER A 28 -2.91 -6.89 19.60
C SER A 28 -2.35 -6.60 18.19
N GLY A 29 -3.12 -5.94 17.32
CA GLY A 29 -2.74 -5.68 15.93
C GLY A 29 -3.07 -6.82 14.97
N SER A 30 -3.91 -7.80 15.39
CA SER A 30 -4.30 -8.94 14.57
C SER A 30 -5.70 -8.77 13.99
N ILE A 31 -5.87 -9.18 12.73
CA ILE A 31 -7.16 -9.41 12.06
C ILE A 31 -7.20 -10.89 11.70
N SER A 32 -8.18 -11.60 12.25
CA SER A 32 -8.29 -13.05 12.13
C SER A 32 -9.72 -13.50 11.83
N SER A 33 -9.87 -14.74 11.39
CA SER A 33 -11.16 -15.38 11.13
C SER A 33 -11.11 -16.84 11.54
N THR A 34 -12.23 -17.42 11.90
CA THR A 34 -12.35 -18.85 12.24
C THR A 34 -12.52 -19.75 11.00
N GLY A 35 -12.95 -19.20 9.86
CA GLY A 35 -13.21 -19.97 8.65
C GLY A 35 -12.98 -19.21 7.34
N THR A 36 -13.12 -17.88 7.34
CA THR A 36 -12.92 -17.07 6.13
C THR A 36 -11.42 -16.98 5.80
N VAL A 37 -11.05 -17.32 4.56
CA VAL A 37 -9.67 -17.21 4.07
C VAL A 37 -9.34 -15.74 3.79
N LEU A 38 -8.39 -15.18 4.53
CA LEU A 38 -7.98 -13.78 4.45
C LEU A 38 -6.73 -13.57 3.59
N THR A 39 -5.82 -14.54 3.58
CA THR A 39 -4.49 -14.44 2.95
C THR A 39 -4.20 -15.64 2.06
N GLY A 40 -3.18 -15.56 1.20
CA GLY A 40 -2.79 -16.62 0.28
C GLY A 40 -2.95 -16.22 -1.18
N SER A 41 -3.00 -17.19 -2.09
CA SER A 41 -3.08 -16.92 -3.53
C SER A 41 -4.34 -16.12 -3.90
N GLY A 42 -4.16 -14.95 -4.52
CA GLY A 42 -5.25 -14.04 -4.90
C GLY A 42 -5.95 -13.35 -3.73
N LYS A 43 -5.41 -13.44 -2.52
CA LYS A 43 -5.89 -12.80 -1.29
C LYS A 43 -4.85 -11.82 -0.76
N LEU A 44 -5.11 -11.25 0.43
CA LEU A 44 -4.23 -10.25 1.03
C LEU A 44 -2.81 -10.77 1.25
N ALA A 45 -1.85 -9.89 1.05
CA ALA A 45 -0.42 -10.13 1.23
C ALA A 45 0.21 -9.00 2.05
N VAL A 46 1.43 -9.19 2.49
CA VAL A 46 2.22 -8.16 3.20
C VAL A 46 2.29 -6.89 2.36
N ARG A 47 2.08 -5.75 3.00
CA ARG A 47 2.04 -4.39 2.44
C ARG A 47 0.79 -4.03 1.63
N ASP A 48 -0.20 -4.91 1.51
CA ASP A 48 -1.49 -4.50 0.98
C ASP A 48 -2.14 -3.45 1.89
N LEU A 49 -2.82 -2.49 1.26
CA LEU A 49 -3.73 -1.57 1.92
C LEU A 49 -5.13 -2.16 1.89
N VAL A 50 -5.73 -2.31 3.05
CA VAL A 50 -7.06 -2.89 3.20
C VAL A 50 -7.96 -1.95 3.99
N THR A 51 -9.10 -1.56 3.41
CA THR A 51 -10.12 -0.82 4.13
C THR A 51 -11.08 -1.78 4.78
N VAL A 52 -11.20 -1.67 6.08
CA VAL A 52 -12.17 -2.44 6.86
C VAL A 52 -13.44 -1.64 7.03
N SER A 53 -14.60 -2.29 6.86
CA SER A 53 -15.92 -1.72 7.05
C SER A 53 -16.88 -2.71 7.71
N GLY A 54 -18.00 -2.20 8.22
CA GLY A 54 -19.00 -3.00 8.95
C GLY A 54 -18.67 -3.20 10.43
N THR A 55 -17.55 -2.65 10.94
CA THR A 55 -17.14 -2.76 12.35
C THR A 55 -17.71 -1.62 13.19
N GLY A 56 -17.67 -1.74 14.51
CA GLY A 56 -18.08 -0.67 15.42
C GLY A 56 -17.01 0.43 15.57
N ASN A 57 -15.73 0.06 15.58
CA ASN A 57 -14.64 0.96 15.97
C ASN A 57 -13.50 1.06 14.95
N ASN A 58 -13.39 0.12 14.01
CA ASN A 58 -12.23 -0.03 13.15
C ASN A 58 -12.55 0.15 11.64
N ASN A 59 -13.55 0.97 11.31
CA ASN A 59 -13.87 1.32 9.91
C ASN A 59 -12.83 2.29 9.35
N ARG A 60 -11.70 1.75 8.89
CA ARG A 60 -10.57 2.51 8.34
C ARG A 60 -9.64 1.62 7.52
N THR A 61 -8.63 2.25 6.92
CA THR A 61 -7.58 1.56 6.18
C THR A 61 -6.46 1.11 7.12
N PHE A 62 -5.97 -0.11 6.85
CA PHE A 62 -4.82 -0.74 7.50
C PHE A 62 -3.81 -1.20 6.46
N THR A 63 -2.54 -1.24 6.85
CA THR A 63 -1.43 -1.83 6.09
C THR A 63 -1.13 -3.23 6.62
N VAL A 64 -1.18 -4.24 5.77
CA VAL A 64 -0.83 -5.62 6.17
C VAL A 64 0.65 -5.69 6.50
N LYS A 65 0.97 -5.96 7.77
CA LYS A 65 2.34 -6.07 8.29
C LYS A 65 2.94 -7.45 8.07
N ALA A 66 2.22 -8.47 8.45
CA ALA A 66 2.67 -9.85 8.34
C ALA A 66 1.50 -10.81 8.17
N VAL A 67 1.70 -11.82 7.35
CA VAL A 67 0.78 -12.97 7.23
C VAL A 67 1.19 -14.02 8.28
N VAL A 68 0.25 -14.36 9.16
CA VAL A 68 0.44 -15.37 10.22
C VAL A 68 -0.04 -16.73 9.73
N SER A 69 -1.21 -16.77 9.09
CA SER A 69 -1.81 -17.98 8.51
C SER A 69 -2.74 -17.59 7.36
N THR A 70 -3.43 -18.55 6.74
CA THR A 70 -4.44 -18.26 5.72
C THR A 70 -5.66 -17.51 6.26
N THR A 71 -5.88 -17.53 7.55
CA THR A 71 -7.02 -16.91 8.24
C THR A 71 -6.59 -15.81 9.21
N GLU A 72 -5.31 -15.39 9.22
CA GLU A 72 -4.80 -14.38 10.13
C GLU A 72 -3.66 -13.56 9.51
N PHE A 73 -3.71 -12.26 9.72
CA PHE A 73 -2.62 -11.32 9.44
C PHE A 73 -2.55 -10.24 10.52
N THR A 74 -1.40 -9.58 10.62
CA THR A 74 -1.22 -8.42 11.49
C THR A 74 -1.13 -7.15 10.67
N VAL A 75 -1.40 -5.99 11.29
CA VAL A 75 -1.36 -4.67 10.68
C VAL A 75 -0.29 -3.78 11.31
N GLU A 76 0.13 -2.75 10.57
CA GLU A 76 1.13 -1.79 11.08
C GLU A 76 0.52 -0.78 12.04
N GLU A 77 -0.72 -0.38 11.80
CA GLU A 77 -1.42 0.64 12.56
C GLU A 77 -1.91 0.11 13.91
N THR A 78 -1.96 0.98 14.91
CA THR A 78 -2.50 0.65 16.23
C THR A 78 -4.00 0.47 16.17
N ILE A 79 -4.51 -0.69 16.60
CA ILE A 79 -5.94 -0.96 16.76
C ILE A 79 -6.36 -0.49 18.14
N SER A 80 -7.32 0.47 18.20
CA SER A 80 -7.73 1.12 19.45
C SER A 80 -8.75 0.33 20.26
N ALA A 81 -9.52 -0.55 19.62
CA ALA A 81 -10.56 -1.36 20.26
C ALA A 81 -10.72 -2.71 19.55
N ASN A 82 -11.12 -3.73 20.29
CA ASN A 82 -11.49 -5.00 19.69
C ASN A 82 -12.86 -4.89 19.01
N ASP A 83 -12.98 -5.52 17.85
CA ASP A 83 -14.25 -5.73 17.15
C ASP A 83 -14.34 -7.20 16.72
N ASN A 84 -15.50 -7.79 16.94
CA ASN A 84 -15.77 -9.16 16.53
C ASN A 84 -17.07 -9.20 15.75
N ALA A 85 -17.05 -9.81 14.58
CA ALA A 85 -18.25 -10.21 13.90
C ALA A 85 -18.92 -11.34 14.72
N ASP A 86 -20.18 -11.16 15.07
CA ASP A 86 -20.91 -12.01 16.03
C ASP A 86 -21.77 -13.10 15.33
N GLY A 87 -21.45 -13.40 14.07
CA GLY A 87 -22.22 -14.31 13.24
C GLY A 87 -23.42 -13.65 12.52
N SER A 88 -23.84 -12.46 12.94
CA SER A 88 -24.89 -11.66 12.30
C SER A 88 -24.36 -10.41 11.61
N THR A 89 -23.30 -9.81 12.14
CA THR A 89 -22.62 -8.64 11.57
C THR A 89 -21.61 -9.09 10.53
N THR A 90 -21.63 -8.51 9.34
CA THR A 90 -20.69 -8.78 8.28
C THR A 90 -19.59 -7.71 8.28
N PHE A 91 -18.33 -8.12 8.42
CA PHE A 91 -17.17 -7.26 8.17
C PHE A 91 -16.72 -7.44 6.72
N THR A 92 -16.31 -6.33 6.12
CA THR A 92 -15.75 -6.32 4.76
C THR A 92 -14.33 -5.78 4.81
N LEU A 93 -13.44 -6.47 4.10
CA LEU A 93 -12.05 -6.08 3.89
C LEU A 93 -11.87 -5.81 2.39
N ASP A 94 -11.76 -4.54 2.02
CA ASP A 94 -11.59 -4.10 0.64
C ASP A 94 -10.11 -3.85 0.37
N HIS A 95 -9.53 -4.58 -0.57
CA HIS A 95 -8.17 -4.30 -1.04
C HIS A 95 -8.19 -3.03 -1.90
N ILE A 96 -7.54 -1.99 -1.42
CA ILE A 96 -7.52 -0.67 -2.09
C ILE A 96 -6.15 -0.29 -2.65
N GLY A 97 -5.17 -1.15 -2.58
CA GLY A 97 -3.82 -0.87 -3.06
C GLY A 97 -2.72 -1.48 -2.20
N PHE A 98 -1.54 -0.86 -2.21
CA PHE A 98 -0.37 -1.37 -1.49
C PHE A 98 0.66 -0.27 -1.26
N VAL A 99 1.61 -0.53 -0.35
CA VAL A 99 2.87 0.22 -0.23
C VAL A 99 4.03 -0.67 -0.69
N THR A 100 5.05 -0.08 -1.30
CA THR A 100 6.24 -0.83 -1.73
C THR A 100 7.22 -1.08 -0.59
N ASP A 101 8.24 -1.88 -0.84
CA ASP A 101 9.44 -1.86 -0.03
C ASP A 101 10.02 -0.45 0.01
N LYS A 102 10.64 -0.09 1.14
CA LYS A 102 11.38 1.14 1.25
C LYS A 102 12.76 1.03 0.59
N ALA A 103 13.13 2.06 -0.16
CA ALA A 103 14.46 2.25 -0.69
C ALA A 103 15.19 3.35 0.07
N LYS A 104 16.51 3.31 0.04
CA LYS A 104 17.36 4.35 0.66
C LYS A 104 17.34 5.60 -0.20
N GLY A 105 17.14 6.74 0.42
CA GLY A 105 17.30 8.06 -0.20
C GLY A 105 18.66 8.67 0.11
N ASP A 106 18.90 9.88 -0.38
CA ASP A 106 20.17 10.60 -0.20
C ASP A 106 20.53 10.83 1.26
N GLY A 107 19.53 11.08 2.12
CA GLY A 107 19.72 11.27 3.55
C GLY A 107 20.26 10.03 4.28
N TYR A 108 19.97 8.83 3.78
CA TYR A 108 20.54 7.61 4.34
C TYR A 108 22.06 7.56 4.20
N TYR A 109 22.58 8.09 3.10
CA TYR A 109 24.01 8.10 2.79
C TYR A 109 24.71 9.39 3.22
N SER A 110 23.99 10.30 3.86
CA SER A 110 24.50 11.67 4.17
C SER A 110 25.02 12.39 2.92
N GLN A 111 24.39 12.17 1.79
CA GLN A 111 24.74 12.80 0.52
C GLN A 111 24.00 14.13 0.34
N PRO A 112 24.52 15.03 -0.49
CA PRO A 112 23.76 16.20 -0.91
C PRO A 112 22.45 15.81 -1.60
N ASP A 113 21.43 16.66 -1.47
CA ASP A 113 20.16 16.51 -2.13
C ASP A 113 20.33 16.40 -3.66
N GLY A 114 19.92 15.28 -4.22
CA GLY A 114 19.95 14.97 -5.64
C GLY A 114 18.57 14.98 -6.29
N VAL A 115 18.53 14.71 -7.59
CA VAL A 115 17.29 14.51 -8.31
C VAL A 115 16.93 13.03 -8.29
N HIS A 116 15.77 12.75 -7.74
CA HIS A 116 15.15 11.42 -7.73
C HIS A 116 14.12 11.33 -8.86
N THR A 117 14.01 10.16 -9.47
CA THR A 117 13.01 9.90 -10.50
C THR A 117 12.24 8.64 -10.13
N VAL A 118 10.92 8.71 -10.16
CA VAL A 118 10.04 7.55 -10.07
C VAL A 118 9.34 7.32 -11.41
N ALA A 119 9.19 6.06 -11.81
CA ALA A 119 8.37 5.66 -12.96
C ALA A 119 7.33 4.62 -12.54
N TYR A 120 6.06 4.93 -12.80
CA TYR A 120 4.93 4.06 -12.55
C TYR A 120 4.50 3.41 -13.86
N HIS A 121 4.34 2.10 -13.86
CA HIS A 121 3.88 1.32 -14.99
C HIS A 121 2.50 0.73 -14.68
N PRO A 122 1.41 1.38 -15.11
CA PRO A 122 0.07 0.85 -14.92
C PRO A 122 -0.15 -0.38 -15.80
N GLY A 123 -1.03 -1.27 -15.38
CA GLY A 123 -1.58 -2.32 -16.23
C GLY A 123 -2.78 -1.82 -17.05
N ALA A 124 -3.12 -2.55 -18.11
CA ALA A 124 -4.14 -2.12 -19.07
C ALA A 124 -5.54 -1.86 -18.48
N THR A 125 -5.88 -2.51 -17.37
CA THR A 125 -7.22 -2.42 -16.75
C THR A 125 -7.28 -1.50 -15.54
N ILE A 126 -6.16 -0.89 -15.15
CA ILE A 126 -6.14 0.04 -14.01
C ILE A 126 -6.89 1.34 -14.32
N ASN A 127 -7.13 1.59 -15.59
CA ASN A 127 -7.73 2.82 -16.12
C ASN A 127 -9.25 2.93 -15.88
N ASP A 128 -9.91 1.87 -15.42
CA ASP A 128 -11.35 1.86 -15.15
C ASP A 128 -11.67 2.34 -13.72
N ASP A 129 -10.65 2.78 -12.98
CA ASP A 129 -10.78 3.12 -11.57
C ASP A 129 -10.57 4.61 -11.32
N SER A 130 -11.66 5.34 -11.10
CA SER A 130 -11.67 6.79 -10.90
C SER A 130 -11.07 7.29 -9.59
N SER A 131 -10.58 6.41 -8.73
CA SER A 131 -10.09 6.77 -7.40
C SER A 131 -8.61 6.47 -7.16
N ILE A 132 -7.92 5.89 -8.14
CA ILE A 132 -6.53 5.47 -7.96
C ILE A 132 -5.58 6.68 -7.83
N SER A 133 -4.66 6.57 -6.88
CA SER A 133 -3.53 7.48 -6.70
C SER A 133 -2.25 6.67 -6.49
N LEU A 134 -1.22 7.04 -7.24
CA LEU A 134 0.14 6.53 -7.11
C LEU A 134 1.03 7.70 -6.70
N ILE A 135 1.67 7.62 -5.53
CA ILE A 135 2.47 8.70 -4.96
C ILE A 135 3.75 8.16 -4.31
N MET A 136 4.82 8.96 -4.34
CA MET A 136 6.00 8.68 -3.53
C MET A 136 5.81 9.23 -2.12
N GLN A 137 6.28 8.47 -1.14
CA GLN A 137 6.37 8.88 0.26
C GLN A 137 7.83 8.92 0.69
N GLY A 138 8.15 9.90 1.52
CA GLY A 138 9.44 10.05 2.17
C GLY A 138 9.36 9.84 3.67
N SER A 139 10.48 9.46 4.29
CA SER A 139 10.65 9.46 5.75
C SER A 139 12.04 9.96 6.12
N LEU A 140 12.11 10.72 7.21
CA LEU A 140 13.37 11.18 7.82
C LEU A 140 13.79 10.30 9.00
N ALA A 141 12.93 9.38 9.45
CA ALA A 141 13.25 8.46 10.53
C ALA A 141 14.25 7.39 10.07
N THR A 142 15.20 7.02 10.91
CA THR A 142 16.15 5.93 10.62
C THR A 142 15.46 4.57 10.61
N THR A 143 14.41 4.41 11.43
CA THR A 143 13.56 3.21 11.50
C THR A 143 12.10 3.68 11.46
N PRO A 144 11.53 3.91 10.26
CA PRO A 144 10.20 4.48 10.13
C PRO A 144 9.10 3.49 10.55
N THR A 145 8.12 4.00 11.28
CA THR A 145 6.79 3.43 11.49
C THR A 145 5.81 4.00 10.44
N GLU A 146 4.55 3.57 10.42
CA GLU A 146 3.58 4.13 9.45
C GLU A 146 3.32 5.63 9.65
N ASP A 147 3.44 6.15 10.87
CA ASP A 147 3.24 7.57 11.19
C ASP A 147 4.42 8.47 10.73
N ASP A 148 5.55 7.88 10.34
CA ASP A 148 6.76 8.62 9.90
C ASP A 148 6.79 8.89 8.39
N TRP A 149 5.79 8.42 7.64
CA TRP A 149 5.72 8.60 6.19
C TRP A 149 4.87 9.80 5.81
N PHE A 150 5.39 10.62 4.90
CA PHE A 150 4.67 11.76 4.33
C PHE A 150 4.75 11.75 2.81
N ASP A 151 3.70 12.24 2.16
CA ASP A 151 3.60 12.29 0.72
C ASP A 151 4.55 13.34 0.14
N ILE A 152 5.28 12.98 -0.91
CA ILE A 152 6.20 13.88 -1.61
C ILE A 152 5.43 14.62 -2.69
N SER A 153 5.28 15.93 -2.52
CA SER A 153 4.55 16.80 -3.45
C SER A 153 5.10 16.71 -4.88
N GLY A 154 4.19 16.69 -5.86
CA GLY A 154 4.53 16.65 -7.29
C GLY A 154 4.88 15.25 -7.81
N THR A 155 4.74 14.21 -6.99
CA THR A 155 4.98 12.81 -7.41
C THR A 155 3.69 12.03 -7.63
N GLU A 156 2.55 12.64 -7.33
CA GLU A 156 1.25 11.99 -7.45
C GLU A 156 0.81 11.86 -8.91
N ILE A 157 0.39 10.65 -9.27
CA ILE A 157 -0.30 10.33 -10.53
C ILE A 157 -1.67 9.81 -10.15
N THR A 158 -2.73 10.44 -10.67
CA THR A 158 -4.12 10.07 -10.41
C THR A 158 -4.77 9.46 -11.64
N ASP A 159 -5.96 8.90 -11.49
CA ASP A 159 -6.78 8.31 -12.54
C ASP A 159 -6.87 9.16 -13.81
N ALA A 160 -7.11 10.46 -13.68
CA ALA A 160 -7.21 11.38 -14.83
C ALA A 160 -5.94 11.39 -15.72
N SER A 161 -4.77 11.04 -15.15
CA SER A 161 -3.52 10.92 -15.90
C SER A 161 -3.33 9.52 -16.48
N LEU A 162 -4.02 8.52 -15.95
CA LEU A 162 -3.89 7.11 -16.34
C LEU A 162 -4.88 6.71 -17.44
N ASP A 163 -5.96 7.49 -17.64
CA ASP A 163 -7.06 7.16 -18.54
C ASP A 163 -6.57 6.84 -19.97
N GLY A 164 -6.89 5.63 -20.40
CA GLY A 164 -6.53 5.09 -21.72
C GLY A 164 -5.02 4.86 -21.94
N SER A 165 -4.16 5.06 -20.93
CA SER A 165 -2.72 4.94 -21.07
C SER A 165 -2.18 3.63 -20.53
N THR A 166 -1.39 2.92 -21.34
CA THR A 166 -0.54 1.79 -20.91
C THR A 166 0.93 2.22 -20.80
N LEU A 167 1.22 3.51 -20.97
CA LEU A 167 2.57 4.05 -20.93
C LEU A 167 2.99 4.30 -19.48
N ALA A 168 4.30 4.23 -19.24
CA ALA A 168 4.85 4.61 -17.96
C ALA A 168 4.72 6.12 -17.72
N PHE A 169 4.30 6.46 -16.50
CA PHE A 169 4.32 7.84 -16.01
C PHE A 169 5.55 8.04 -15.13
N HIS A 170 6.12 9.23 -15.15
CA HIS A 170 7.28 9.54 -14.32
C HIS A 170 7.11 10.88 -13.62
N ALA A 171 7.73 10.98 -12.45
CA ALA A 171 7.89 12.24 -11.73
C ALA A 171 9.32 12.39 -11.25
N ASN A 172 9.82 13.62 -11.29
CA ASN A 172 11.10 13.99 -10.68
C ASN A 172 10.83 14.76 -9.39
N PHE A 173 11.62 14.49 -8.37
CA PHE A 173 11.53 15.20 -7.10
C PHE A 173 12.91 15.35 -6.47
N THR A 174 13.01 16.24 -5.50
CA THR A 174 14.22 16.49 -4.70
C THR A 174 13.86 16.38 -3.22
N GLY A 175 14.83 16.10 -2.39
CA GLY A 175 14.66 16.03 -0.94
C GLY A 175 15.64 15.05 -0.29
N ASN A 176 16.18 15.43 0.84
CA ASN A 176 17.18 14.62 1.55
C ASN A 176 16.49 13.60 2.48
N PHE A 177 15.79 12.64 1.89
CA PHE A 177 15.06 11.60 2.61
C PHE A 177 15.99 10.49 3.07
N VAL A 178 15.79 9.96 4.28
CA VAL A 178 16.47 8.72 4.73
C VAL A 178 15.91 7.52 3.98
N TRP A 179 14.57 7.45 3.87
CA TRP A 179 13.87 6.41 3.12
C TRP A 179 12.81 6.99 2.20
N VAL A 180 12.59 6.29 1.11
CA VAL A 180 11.47 6.54 0.18
C VAL A 180 10.73 5.24 -0.10
N ARG A 181 9.42 5.33 -0.37
CA ARG A 181 8.60 4.24 -0.86
C ARG A 181 7.52 4.77 -1.79
N ALA A 182 6.91 3.93 -2.60
CA ALA A 182 5.70 4.29 -3.32
C ALA A 182 4.46 3.77 -2.56
N LYS A 183 3.37 4.53 -2.63
CA LYS A 183 2.05 4.15 -2.16
C LYS A 183 1.08 4.18 -3.33
N VAL A 184 0.34 3.10 -3.50
CA VAL A 184 -0.79 2.99 -4.42
C VAL A 184 -2.04 2.86 -3.58
N SER A 185 -3.04 3.71 -3.81
CA SER A 185 -4.30 3.70 -3.08
C SER A 185 -5.50 3.93 -4.00
N GLY A 186 -6.70 3.63 -3.54
CA GLY A 186 -7.93 3.77 -4.32
C GLY A 186 -8.08 2.77 -5.47
N MET A 187 -7.32 1.68 -5.46
CA MET A 187 -7.35 0.65 -6.48
C MET A 187 -8.59 -0.23 -6.31
N THR A 188 -9.47 -0.29 -7.31
CA THR A 188 -10.67 -1.14 -7.31
C THR A 188 -10.66 -2.21 -8.40
N ALA A 189 -9.72 -2.09 -9.36
CA ALA A 189 -9.53 -3.05 -10.46
C ALA A 189 -8.09 -3.02 -10.99
N GLY A 190 -7.76 -3.95 -11.87
CA GLY A 190 -6.52 -3.95 -12.65
C GLY A 190 -5.26 -4.26 -11.85
N ALA A 191 -4.12 -3.76 -12.32
CA ALA A 191 -2.81 -4.01 -11.75
C ALA A 191 -1.86 -2.82 -11.96
N VAL A 192 -0.91 -2.64 -11.05
CA VAL A 192 0.33 -1.91 -11.30
C VAL A 192 1.38 -2.94 -11.68
N THR A 193 1.95 -2.85 -12.87
CA THR A 193 2.89 -3.86 -13.38
C THR A 193 4.30 -3.70 -12.81
N LYS A 194 4.71 -2.47 -12.52
CA LYS A 194 6.03 -2.17 -11.99
C LYS A 194 6.13 -0.72 -11.50
N ILE A 195 6.92 -0.51 -10.45
CA ILE A 195 7.35 0.82 -10.01
C ILE A 195 8.88 0.83 -9.93
N LEU A 196 9.50 1.77 -10.65
CA LEU A 196 10.94 1.98 -10.67
C LEU A 196 11.30 3.27 -9.96
N TYR A 197 12.40 3.24 -9.25
CA TYR A 197 13.00 4.40 -8.58
C TYR A 197 14.46 4.54 -8.95
N ASN A 198 14.90 5.76 -9.22
CA ASN A 198 16.26 6.09 -9.60
C ASN A 198 16.76 7.30 -8.80
N HIS A 199 18.00 7.23 -8.30
CA HIS A 199 18.68 8.31 -7.56
C HIS A 199 20.18 8.28 -7.75
#